data_11cf22f49b610c6564960eedea2c4966
#
_entry.id   11cf22f49b610c6564960eedea2c4966
#
_cell.length_a   1.000
_cell.length_b   1.000
_cell.length_c   1.000
_cell.angle_alpha   90.00
_cell.angle_beta   90.00
_cell.angle_gamma   90.00
#
_symmetry.space_group_name_H-M   'P 1'
#
loop_
_entity.id
_entity.type
_entity.pdbx_description
1 polymer ?
#
loop_
_entity_poly.entity_id
_entity_poly.type
_entity_poly.pdbx_seq_one_letter_code
_entity_poly.pdbx_strand_id
1 'polypeptide(L)'
;MSESIIQIQHLTKTFGGGDTAVRALEDINLDIKQGEIFGIIGLSGAGKSTLVRCMNLLELPTSGTVIVDGQRLTWMEQDGEEEKPAHVSEKELRLARRNITMIFQSFNLLMQRTCLKNICFPLELSGMKRADAKKRAMELLEIVGLPDKANAYPAQLSGGQKQRIAIARALTLSLIHI
;
A
#
# COMPACT_ATOMS: atom_id res chain seq x y z
N MET A 1 -6.03 -6.20 -24.86
CA MET A 1 -5.11 -5.23 -24.24
C MET A 1 -5.30 -5.38 -22.74
N SER A 2 -4.24 -5.59 -21.95
CA SER A 2 -4.37 -5.70 -20.48
C SER A 2 -4.85 -4.38 -19.92
N GLU A 3 -5.83 -4.44 -19.03
CA GLU A 3 -6.42 -3.27 -18.38
C GLU A 3 -5.43 -2.66 -17.39
N SER A 4 -5.41 -1.34 -17.28
CA SER A 4 -4.51 -0.64 -16.36
C SER A 4 -5.05 -0.76 -14.94
N ILE A 5 -4.22 -1.25 -14.01
CA ILE A 5 -4.57 -1.36 -12.59
C ILE A 5 -4.23 -0.10 -11.82
N ILE A 6 -3.15 0.61 -12.20
CA ILE A 6 -2.77 1.90 -11.62
C ILE A 6 -2.41 2.85 -12.76
N GLN A 7 -3.02 4.03 -12.79
CA GLN A 7 -2.65 5.12 -13.68
C GLN A 7 -2.34 6.37 -12.85
N ILE A 8 -1.25 7.02 -13.19
CA ILE A 8 -0.83 8.29 -12.60
C ILE A 8 -0.63 9.28 -13.73
N GLN A 9 -1.21 10.46 -13.58
CA GLN A 9 -1.14 11.53 -14.58
C GLN A 9 -0.73 12.83 -13.89
N HIS A 10 0.38 13.42 -14.36
CA HIS A 10 0.92 14.71 -13.91
C HIS A 10 1.08 14.84 -12.39
N LEU A 11 1.44 13.73 -11.71
CA LEU A 11 1.51 13.69 -10.26
C LEU A 11 2.73 14.47 -9.76
N THR A 12 2.46 15.45 -8.90
CA THR A 12 3.47 16.22 -8.19
C THR A 12 3.24 16.10 -6.68
N LYS A 13 4.32 15.98 -5.91
CA LYS A 13 4.26 15.99 -4.44
C LYS A 13 5.31 16.93 -3.88
N THR A 14 4.85 17.95 -3.18
CA THR A 14 5.68 18.89 -2.42
C THR A 14 5.37 18.76 -0.93
N PHE A 15 6.40 18.72 -0.10
CA PHE A 15 6.29 18.74 1.36
C PHE A 15 6.71 20.11 1.87
N GLY A 16 6.08 20.56 2.97
CA GLY A 16 6.35 21.90 3.54
C GLY A 16 5.69 23.01 2.73
N GLY A 17 6.06 24.25 3.04
CA GLY A 17 5.57 25.45 2.37
C GLY A 17 6.57 26.61 2.45
N GLY A 18 6.39 27.66 1.64
CA GLY A 18 7.31 28.78 1.56
C GLY A 18 8.73 28.34 1.23
N ASP A 19 9.72 28.94 1.90
CA ASP A 19 11.16 28.71 1.67
C ASP A 19 11.65 27.30 2.06
N THR A 20 10.83 26.51 2.78
CA THR A 20 11.16 25.13 3.19
C THR A 20 10.50 24.08 2.34
N ALA A 21 9.86 24.45 1.24
CA ALA A 21 9.19 23.52 0.35
C ALA A 21 10.18 22.57 -0.33
N VAL A 22 9.95 21.26 -0.19
CA VAL A 22 10.74 20.20 -0.85
C VAL A 22 9.85 19.49 -1.85
N ARG A 23 10.14 19.65 -3.13
CA ARG A 23 9.46 18.93 -4.21
C ARG A 23 10.05 17.53 -4.32
N ALA A 24 9.32 16.54 -3.80
CA ALA A 24 9.74 15.14 -3.78
C ALA A 24 9.39 14.38 -5.07
N LEU A 25 8.34 14.78 -5.77
CA LEU A 25 7.90 14.25 -7.06
C LEU A 25 7.50 15.41 -7.97
N GLU A 26 7.82 15.31 -9.25
CA GLU A 26 7.51 16.35 -10.23
C GLU A 26 7.03 15.71 -11.53
N ASP A 27 5.81 16.02 -11.93
CA ASP A 27 5.16 15.60 -13.19
C ASP A 27 5.31 14.13 -13.54
N ILE A 28 5.05 13.24 -12.58
CA ILE A 28 5.16 11.80 -12.78
C ILE A 28 3.96 11.29 -13.55
N ASN A 29 4.23 10.55 -14.62
CA ASN A 29 3.25 9.87 -15.45
C ASN A 29 3.57 8.36 -15.49
N LEU A 30 2.64 7.50 -15.10
CA LEU A 30 2.80 6.05 -15.05
C LEU A 30 1.51 5.33 -15.44
N ASP A 31 1.67 4.18 -16.08
CA ASP A 31 0.57 3.28 -16.42
C ASP A 31 1.02 1.84 -16.16
N ILE A 32 0.51 1.23 -15.08
CA ILE A 32 0.83 -0.13 -14.66
C ILE A 32 -0.34 -1.04 -15.01
N LYS A 33 -0.07 -2.11 -15.75
CA LYS A 33 -1.08 -3.06 -16.22
C LYS A 33 -1.37 -4.13 -15.16
N GLN A 34 -2.56 -4.68 -15.21
CA GLN A 34 -2.94 -5.80 -14.36
C GLN A 34 -1.99 -6.99 -14.57
N GLY A 35 -1.49 -7.56 -13.47
CA GLY A 35 -0.53 -8.68 -13.49
C GLY A 35 0.92 -8.29 -13.80
N GLU A 36 1.20 -7.03 -14.01
CA GLU A 36 2.56 -6.54 -14.28
C GLU A 36 3.40 -6.48 -12.99
N ILE A 37 4.69 -6.84 -13.09
CA ILE A 37 5.70 -6.58 -12.07
C ILE A 37 6.44 -5.31 -12.47
N PHE A 38 6.12 -4.20 -11.82
CA PHE A 38 6.70 -2.89 -12.11
C PHE A 38 7.79 -2.53 -11.10
N GLY A 39 9.00 -2.21 -11.59
CA GLY A 39 10.17 -1.87 -10.76
C GLY A 39 10.45 -0.37 -10.73
N ILE A 40 10.63 0.19 -9.52
CA ILE A 40 11.04 1.59 -9.31
C ILE A 40 12.46 1.62 -8.76
N ILE A 41 13.41 2.11 -9.54
CA ILE A 41 14.82 2.22 -9.19
C ILE A 41 15.27 3.68 -9.11
N GLY A 42 16.32 3.94 -8.36
CA GLY A 42 16.89 5.29 -8.21
C GLY A 42 17.70 5.42 -6.91
N LEU A 43 18.41 6.52 -6.75
CA LEU A 43 19.24 6.81 -5.58
C LEU A 43 18.40 6.99 -4.30
N SER A 44 19.06 6.96 -3.13
CA SER A 44 18.40 7.32 -1.87
C SER A 44 17.93 8.78 -1.95
N GLY A 45 16.71 9.06 -1.47
CA GLY A 45 16.12 10.41 -1.56
C GLY A 45 15.43 10.73 -2.89
N ALA A 46 15.51 9.89 -3.93
CA ALA A 46 14.90 10.14 -5.25
C ALA A 46 13.35 10.05 -5.28
N GLY A 47 12.66 10.10 -4.15
CA GLY A 47 11.19 10.12 -4.13
C GLY A 47 10.49 8.75 -4.28
N LYS A 48 11.21 7.63 -4.45
CA LYS A 48 10.61 6.29 -4.67
C LYS A 48 9.54 5.92 -3.66
N SER A 49 9.84 6.05 -2.37
CA SER A 49 8.90 5.74 -1.29
C SER A 49 7.71 6.72 -1.26
N THR A 50 7.94 7.96 -1.64
CA THR A 50 6.87 8.97 -1.77
C THR A 50 5.94 8.59 -2.91
N LEU A 51 6.48 8.18 -4.07
CA LEU A 51 5.68 7.72 -5.20
C LEU A 51 4.79 6.53 -4.82
N VAL A 52 5.38 5.48 -4.21
CA VAL A 52 4.60 4.31 -3.74
C VAL A 52 3.52 4.72 -2.73
N ARG A 53 3.80 5.68 -1.84
CA ARG A 53 2.80 6.19 -0.89
C ARG A 53 1.71 7.01 -1.56
N CYS A 54 2.01 7.71 -2.64
CA CYS A 54 0.99 8.39 -3.43
C CYS A 54 0.13 7.39 -4.22
N MET A 55 0.72 6.31 -4.75
CA MET A 55 -0.02 5.24 -5.44
C MET A 55 -1.08 4.58 -4.55
N ASN A 56 -0.76 4.35 -3.27
CA ASN A 56 -1.69 3.75 -2.30
C ASN A 56 -2.42 4.80 -1.44
N LEU A 57 -2.26 6.09 -1.79
CA LEU A 57 -2.92 7.24 -1.14
C LEU A 57 -2.63 7.36 0.37
N LEU A 58 -1.55 6.77 0.87
CA LEU A 58 -1.04 7.06 2.22
C LEU A 58 -0.47 8.49 2.29
N GLU A 59 -0.04 9.03 1.14
CA GLU A 59 0.26 10.43 0.90
C GLU A 59 -0.63 10.93 -0.23
N LEU A 60 -1.38 11.98 0.00
CA LEU A 60 -2.12 12.64 -1.07
C LEU A 60 -1.17 13.49 -1.91
N PRO A 61 -1.25 13.44 -3.25
CA PRO A 61 -0.46 14.30 -4.11
C PRO A 61 -0.81 15.78 -3.90
N THR A 62 0.12 16.65 -4.20
CA THR A 62 -0.12 18.11 -4.23
C THR A 62 -0.89 18.51 -5.49
N SER A 63 -0.65 17.79 -6.60
CA SER A 63 -1.39 17.91 -7.85
C SER A 63 -1.34 16.64 -8.65
N GLY A 64 -2.20 16.51 -9.65
CA GLY A 64 -2.28 15.37 -10.56
C GLY A 64 -3.35 14.35 -10.18
N THR A 65 -3.46 13.32 -11.01
CA THR A 65 -4.52 12.31 -10.92
C THR A 65 -3.95 10.93 -10.60
N VAL A 66 -4.59 10.23 -9.67
CA VAL A 66 -4.34 8.82 -9.36
C VAL A 66 -5.62 8.04 -9.61
N ILE A 67 -5.52 7.03 -10.47
CA ILE A 67 -6.60 6.11 -10.82
C ILE A 67 -6.13 4.71 -10.41
N VAL A 68 -6.96 4.00 -9.66
CA VAL A 68 -6.70 2.61 -9.23
C VAL A 68 -7.92 1.78 -9.55
N ASP A 69 -7.72 0.66 -10.25
CA ASP A 69 -8.77 -0.27 -10.65
C ASP A 69 -9.94 0.46 -11.36
N GLY A 70 -9.60 1.38 -12.28
CA GLY A 70 -10.54 2.21 -13.02
C GLY A 70 -11.22 3.34 -12.21
N GLN A 71 -11.04 3.38 -10.89
CA GLN A 71 -11.59 4.43 -10.04
C GLN A 71 -10.61 5.60 -9.92
N ARG A 72 -11.03 6.80 -10.31
CA ARG A 72 -10.27 8.05 -10.09
C ARG A 72 -10.37 8.45 -8.62
N LEU A 73 -9.25 8.46 -7.93
CA LEU A 73 -9.17 8.69 -6.48
C LEU A 73 -8.70 10.10 -6.13
N THR A 74 -7.87 10.72 -6.99
CA THR A 74 -7.46 12.12 -6.89
C THR A 74 -7.56 12.80 -8.25
N TRP A 75 -7.74 14.12 -8.27
CA TRP A 75 -7.78 14.94 -9.49
C TRP A 75 -7.53 16.41 -9.16
N MET A 76 -7.37 17.22 -10.20
CA MET A 76 -7.43 18.68 -10.08
C MET A 76 -8.86 19.14 -10.36
N GLU A 77 -9.40 19.98 -9.52
CA GLU A 77 -10.73 20.58 -9.65
C GLU A 77 -10.61 22.07 -9.87
N GLN A 78 -11.37 22.59 -10.83
CA GLN A 78 -11.41 24.02 -11.11
C GLN A 78 -12.25 24.74 -10.05
N ASP A 79 -11.65 25.68 -9.33
CA ASP A 79 -12.32 26.54 -8.34
C ASP A 79 -12.11 28.01 -8.73
N GLY A 80 -13.01 28.52 -9.55
CA GLY A 80 -12.84 29.84 -10.17
C GLY A 80 -11.70 29.87 -11.19
N GLU A 81 -10.70 30.75 -11.00
CA GLU A 81 -9.50 30.84 -11.83
C GLU A 81 -8.35 29.92 -11.34
N GLU A 82 -8.49 29.28 -10.19
CA GLU A 82 -7.48 28.40 -9.60
C GLU A 82 -7.85 26.93 -9.74
N GLU A 83 -6.82 26.07 -9.92
CA GLU A 83 -6.95 24.64 -9.80
C GLU A 83 -6.55 24.19 -8.40
N LYS A 84 -7.40 23.37 -7.77
CA LYS A 84 -7.14 22.81 -6.43
C LYS A 84 -7.14 21.28 -6.46
N PRO A 85 -6.26 20.63 -5.66
CA PRO A 85 -6.28 19.19 -5.55
C PRO A 85 -7.56 18.73 -4.84
N ALA A 86 -8.25 17.79 -5.45
CA ALA A 86 -9.44 17.13 -4.92
C ALA A 86 -9.24 15.62 -4.84
N HIS A 87 -10.00 14.97 -4.00
CA HIS A 87 -9.98 13.51 -3.84
C HIS A 87 -11.37 12.99 -3.44
N VAL A 88 -11.59 11.71 -3.65
CA VAL A 88 -12.79 11.02 -3.17
C VAL A 88 -12.93 11.13 -1.66
N SER A 89 -14.12 10.87 -1.14
CA SER A 89 -14.38 10.92 0.30
C SER A 89 -13.43 10.00 1.10
N GLU A 90 -13.19 10.32 2.36
CA GLU A 90 -12.39 9.49 3.28
C GLU A 90 -12.91 8.04 3.39
N LYS A 91 -14.22 7.85 3.21
CA LYS A 91 -14.83 6.51 3.18
C LYS A 91 -14.38 5.73 1.95
N GLU A 92 -14.40 6.36 0.79
CA GLU A 92 -13.96 5.75 -0.48
C GLU A 92 -12.45 5.51 -0.50
N LEU A 93 -11.64 6.45 0.02
CA LEU A 93 -10.20 6.24 0.21
C LEU A 93 -9.90 5.00 1.07
N ARG A 94 -10.66 4.81 2.17
CA ARG A 94 -10.50 3.62 3.02
C ARG A 94 -10.90 2.33 2.29
N LEU A 95 -11.91 2.38 1.43
CA LEU A 95 -12.31 1.23 0.62
C LEU A 95 -11.24 0.90 -0.43
N ALA A 96 -10.74 1.90 -1.16
CA ALA A 96 -9.66 1.71 -2.13
C ALA A 96 -8.40 1.11 -1.48
N ARG A 97 -7.99 1.63 -0.32
CA ARG A 97 -6.83 1.12 0.44
C ARG A 97 -6.99 -0.33 0.92
N ARG A 98 -8.20 -0.88 1.02
CA ARG A 98 -8.39 -2.29 1.37
C ARG A 98 -7.91 -3.24 0.27
N ASN A 99 -7.96 -2.79 -0.98
CA ASN A 99 -7.55 -3.58 -2.15
C ASN A 99 -6.06 -3.40 -2.49
N ILE A 100 -5.39 -2.45 -1.84
CA ILE A 100 -3.97 -2.14 -2.06
C ILE A 100 -3.19 -2.55 -0.81
N THR A 101 -2.32 -3.54 -0.92
CA THR A 101 -1.46 -3.94 0.18
C THR A 101 -0.06 -3.37 0.03
N MET A 102 0.60 -3.06 1.15
CA MET A 102 1.95 -2.53 1.16
C MET A 102 2.83 -3.29 2.15
N ILE A 103 4.03 -3.67 1.70
CA ILE A 103 5.08 -4.20 2.54
C ILE A 103 6.05 -3.06 2.84
N PHE A 104 6.11 -2.65 4.10
CA PHE A 104 6.97 -1.56 4.54
C PHE A 104 8.41 -2.04 4.74
N GLN A 105 9.37 -1.17 4.49
CA GLN A 105 10.79 -1.45 4.69
C GLN A 105 11.13 -1.86 6.14
N SER A 106 10.45 -1.30 7.14
CA SER A 106 10.57 -1.64 8.56
C SER A 106 9.59 -2.72 9.01
N PHE A 107 8.95 -3.43 8.07
CA PHE A 107 7.98 -4.52 8.25
C PHE A 107 6.67 -4.10 8.93
N ASN A 108 6.66 -3.11 9.81
CA ASN A 108 5.52 -2.58 10.57
C ASN A 108 4.64 -3.69 11.19
N LEU A 109 5.29 -4.70 11.77
CA LEU A 109 4.58 -5.75 12.51
C LEU A 109 4.08 -5.21 13.85
N LEU A 110 2.90 -5.67 14.26
CA LEU A 110 2.33 -5.37 15.56
C LEU A 110 3.10 -6.14 16.63
N MET A 111 4.01 -5.46 17.34
CA MET A 111 4.99 -6.08 18.25
C MET A 111 4.33 -6.82 19.42
N GLN A 112 3.11 -6.40 19.83
CA GLN A 112 2.34 -6.99 20.93
C GLN A 112 1.42 -8.15 20.46
N ARG A 113 1.48 -8.52 19.18
CA ARG A 113 0.71 -9.63 18.60
C ARG A 113 1.64 -10.72 18.11
N THR A 114 1.24 -11.98 18.23
CA THR A 114 1.97 -13.10 17.65
C THR A 114 1.99 -13.02 16.12
N CYS A 115 2.86 -13.80 15.46
CA CYS A 115 2.93 -13.88 14.01
C CYS A 115 1.57 -14.23 13.40
N LEU A 116 0.91 -15.26 13.92
CA LEU A 116 -0.43 -15.63 13.49
C LEU A 116 -1.43 -14.49 13.60
N LYS A 117 -1.45 -13.78 14.75
CA LYS A 117 -2.34 -12.64 14.96
C LYS A 117 -1.99 -11.43 14.09
N ASN A 118 -0.73 -11.25 13.69
CA ASN A 118 -0.33 -10.23 12.72
C ASN A 118 -0.93 -10.53 11.34
N ILE A 119 -0.94 -11.79 10.91
CA ILE A 119 -1.49 -12.21 9.63
C ILE A 119 -3.03 -12.22 9.67
N CYS A 120 -3.66 -12.65 10.77
CA CYS A 120 -5.12 -12.60 10.93
C CYS A 120 -5.68 -11.16 10.91
N PHE A 121 -4.90 -10.17 11.32
CA PHE A 121 -5.41 -8.82 11.57
C PHE A 121 -6.11 -8.17 10.38
N PRO A 122 -5.57 -8.16 9.14
CA PRO A 122 -6.28 -7.61 7.99
C PRO A 122 -7.57 -8.39 7.66
N LEU A 123 -7.56 -9.71 7.81
CA LEU A 123 -8.72 -10.57 7.57
C LEU A 123 -9.86 -10.27 8.56
N GLU A 124 -9.51 -10.09 9.85
CA GLU A 124 -10.47 -9.70 10.89
C GLU A 124 -11.06 -8.31 10.61
N LEU A 125 -10.24 -7.35 10.15
CA LEU A 125 -10.70 -6.02 9.76
C LEU A 125 -11.62 -6.03 8.53
N SER A 126 -11.44 -7.00 7.62
CA SER A 126 -12.34 -7.18 6.47
C SER A 126 -13.68 -7.86 6.84
N GLY A 127 -13.84 -8.26 8.12
CA GLY A 127 -15.07 -8.90 8.61
C GLY A 127 -15.06 -10.43 8.54
N MET A 128 -13.93 -11.05 8.18
CA MET A 128 -13.80 -12.52 8.16
C MET A 128 -13.97 -13.11 9.57
N LYS A 129 -14.67 -14.23 9.68
CA LYS A 129 -14.82 -14.94 10.95
C LYS A 129 -13.45 -15.40 11.47
N ARG A 130 -13.24 -15.32 12.79
CA ARG A 130 -11.94 -15.64 13.41
C ARG A 130 -11.41 -17.03 13.08
N ALA A 131 -12.30 -18.03 12.97
CA ALA A 131 -11.91 -19.40 12.62
C ALA A 131 -11.32 -19.46 11.20
N ASP A 132 -11.96 -18.79 10.23
CA ASP A 132 -11.55 -18.76 8.84
C ASP A 132 -10.27 -17.92 8.68
N ALA A 133 -10.19 -16.79 9.35
CA ALA A 133 -8.98 -15.95 9.40
C ALA A 133 -7.79 -16.74 9.96
N LYS A 134 -7.98 -17.52 11.03
CA LYS A 134 -6.92 -18.36 11.60
C LYS A 134 -6.47 -19.46 10.63
N LYS A 135 -7.43 -20.14 9.97
CA LYS A 135 -7.13 -21.16 8.97
C LYS A 135 -6.29 -20.56 7.83
N ARG A 136 -6.76 -19.46 7.25
CA ARG A 136 -6.06 -18.76 6.17
C ARG A 136 -4.67 -18.27 6.59
N ALA A 137 -4.54 -17.75 7.78
CA ALA A 137 -3.24 -17.28 8.30
C ALA A 137 -2.25 -18.43 8.51
N MET A 138 -2.70 -19.63 8.90
CA MET A 138 -1.85 -20.81 9.00
C MET A 138 -1.36 -21.28 7.62
N GLU A 139 -2.24 -21.31 6.62
CA GLU A 139 -1.86 -21.63 5.24
C GLU A 139 -0.77 -20.67 4.73
N LEU A 140 -0.91 -19.35 5.00
CA LEU A 140 0.08 -18.35 4.63
C LEU A 140 1.40 -18.51 5.39
N LEU A 141 1.37 -18.94 6.66
CA LEU A 141 2.58 -19.28 7.42
C LEU A 141 3.32 -20.47 6.81
N GLU A 142 2.60 -21.47 6.32
CA GLU A 142 3.18 -22.62 5.59
C GLU A 142 3.83 -22.15 4.28
N ILE A 143 3.15 -21.32 3.48
CA ILE A 143 3.67 -20.77 2.22
C ILE A 143 5.00 -20.03 2.44
N VAL A 144 5.12 -19.23 3.52
CA VAL A 144 6.35 -18.49 3.82
C VAL A 144 7.38 -19.32 4.62
N GLY A 145 7.10 -20.59 4.89
CA GLY A 145 7.99 -21.52 5.58
C GLY A 145 8.21 -21.22 7.07
N LEU A 146 7.18 -20.73 7.77
CA LEU A 146 7.24 -20.36 9.19
C LEU A 146 6.05 -20.86 10.03
N PRO A 147 5.52 -22.09 9.81
CA PRO A 147 4.37 -22.59 10.57
C PRO A 147 4.70 -22.73 12.07
N ASP A 148 5.94 -23.09 12.43
CA ASP A 148 6.43 -23.22 13.79
C ASP A 148 6.49 -21.89 14.55
N LYS A 149 6.47 -20.75 13.85
CA LYS A 149 6.51 -19.41 14.42
C LYS A 149 5.13 -18.80 14.66
N ALA A 150 4.03 -19.52 14.45
CA ALA A 150 2.67 -19.02 14.61
C ALA A 150 2.45 -18.29 15.96
N ASN A 151 2.97 -18.84 17.05
CA ASN A 151 2.81 -18.29 18.40
C ASN A 151 3.97 -17.36 18.82
N ALA A 152 5.02 -17.23 18.03
CA ALA A 152 6.14 -16.33 18.32
C ALA A 152 5.74 -14.87 18.15
N TYR A 153 6.37 -13.98 18.93
CA TYR A 153 6.24 -12.53 18.78
C TYR A 153 7.31 -11.99 17.82
N PRO A 154 7.05 -10.85 17.15
CA PRO A 154 8.03 -10.27 16.23
C PRO A 154 9.42 -10.01 16.84
N ALA A 155 9.49 -9.70 18.15
CA ALA A 155 10.77 -9.50 18.85
C ALA A 155 11.65 -10.77 18.85
N GLN A 156 11.08 -11.95 18.73
CA GLN A 156 11.76 -13.24 18.75
C GLN A 156 12.23 -13.69 17.36
N LEU A 157 12.00 -12.89 16.32
CA LEU A 157 12.27 -13.22 14.93
C LEU A 157 13.52 -12.52 14.40
N SER A 158 14.25 -13.19 13.52
CA SER A 158 15.26 -12.56 12.67
C SER A 158 14.65 -11.56 11.69
N GLY A 159 15.45 -10.67 11.10
CA GLY A 159 15.01 -9.70 10.10
C GLY A 159 14.31 -10.37 8.90
N GLY A 160 14.91 -11.45 8.36
CA GLY A 160 14.32 -12.19 7.25
C GLY A 160 13.01 -12.92 7.63
N GLN A 161 12.88 -13.40 8.88
CA GLN A 161 11.62 -13.97 9.37
C GLN A 161 10.55 -12.89 9.50
N LYS A 162 10.87 -11.70 10.05
CA LYS A 162 9.96 -10.55 10.12
C LYS A 162 9.47 -10.14 8.73
N GLN A 163 10.37 -10.11 7.75
CA GLN A 163 10.02 -9.81 6.36
C GLN A 163 9.02 -10.82 5.79
N ARG A 164 9.26 -12.13 5.99
CA ARG A 164 8.36 -13.18 5.53
C ARG A 164 6.98 -13.10 6.20
N ILE A 165 6.89 -12.77 7.50
CA ILE A 165 5.61 -12.53 8.17
C ILE A 165 4.90 -11.29 7.58
N ALA A 166 5.63 -10.22 7.27
CA ALA A 166 5.05 -9.03 6.64
C ALA A 166 4.52 -9.33 5.22
N ILE A 167 5.23 -10.17 4.45
CA ILE A 167 4.77 -10.68 3.15
C ILE A 167 3.49 -11.52 3.33
N ALA A 168 3.48 -12.49 4.24
CA ALA A 168 2.30 -13.30 4.53
C ALA A 168 1.10 -12.44 4.92
N ARG A 169 1.30 -11.40 5.74
CA ARG A 169 0.25 -10.44 6.11
C ARG A 169 -0.27 -9.65 4.90
N ALA A 170 0.60 -9.23 3.98
CA ALA A 170 0.19 -8.53 2.77
C ALA A 170 -0.62 -9.43 1.83
N LEU A 171 -0.23 -10.70 1.70
CA LEU A 171 -0.92 -11.69 0.87
C LEU A 171 -2.33 -12.07 1.37
N THR A 172 -2.73 -11.68 2.58
CA THR A 172 -4.08 -11.96 3.11
C THR A 172 -5.18 -11.35 2.27
N LEU A 173 -4.99 -10.13 1.75
CA LEU A 173 -5.97 -9.39 0.96
C LEU A 173 -5.70 -9.49 -0.55
N SER A 174 -4.47 -9.81 -0.95
CA SER A 174 -4.03 -9.79 -2.35
C SER A 174 -4.39 -11.03 -3.16
N LEU A 175 -4.85 -12.13 -2.55
CA LEU A 175 -5.15 -13.38 -3.27
C LEU A 175 -6.50 -13.39 -3.99
N ILE A 176 -7.22 -12.26 -3.99
CA ILE A 176 -8.46 -12.10 -4.74
C ILE A 176 -8.19 -11.60 -6.17
N HIS A 177 -6.97 -11.15 -6.48
CA HIS A 177 -6.59 -10.53 -7.74
C HIS A 177 -5.21 -10.93 -8.29
N ILE A 178 -4.74 -12.17 -8.02
CA ILE A 178 -3.59 -12.76 -8.72
C ILE A 178 -4.09 -13.60 -9.88
#